data_e31f42101e6ec66f9b46742920f21fef
#
_entry.id   e31f42101e6ec66f9b46742920f21fef
#
_cell.length_a   1.000
_cell.length_b   1.000
_cell.length_c   1.000
_cell.angle_alpha   90.00
_cell.angle_beta   90.00
_cell.angle_gamma   90.00
#
_symmetry.space_group_name_H-M   'P 1'
#
loop_
_entity.id
_entity.type
_entity.pdbx_description
1 polymer ?
#
loop_
_entity_poly.entity_id
_entity_poly.type
_entity_poly.pdbx_seq_one_letter_code
_entity_poly.pdbx_strand_id
1 'polypeptide(L)'
;KTLIWVVVALVVVIAGIFSFGNFGKQKEQTVTVGVVSPSKQDEAVWNQVKKTAKSKYNVDIKLKTFTDYNQPNKALQSGSIDLNAFQHKAFLDAWNKANKGSLVSIGKTFITPIHLYSNNYKSVKSLPDGATIAVPNDASNESRALYVLQSAGLITLKKNTNSLATINSIAKNPKNLKIKEVAADQAPRTLDSVDAAVVNPNYA
;
A
#
# COMPACT_ATOMS: atom_id res chain seq x y z
N LYS A 1 42.01 -17.95 -54.55
CA LYS A 1 40.65 -17.35 -54.38
C LYS A 1 39.78 -18.17 -53.43
N THR A 2 39.81 -19.51 -53.47
CA THR A 2 39.05 -20.43 -52.59
C THR A 2 39.41 -20.29 -51.11
N LEU A 3 40.68 -20.09 -50.76
CA LEU A 3 41.12 -19.95 -49.36
C LEU A 3 40.55 -18.69 -48.66
N ILE A 4 40.39 -17.59 -49.40
CA ILE A 4 39.82 -16.35 -48.87
C ILE A 4 38.35 -16.54 -48.49
N TRP A 5 37.57 -17.26 -49.29
CA TRP A 5 36.15 -17.52 -49.00
C TRP A 5 35.95 -18.46 -47.81
N VAL A 6 36.86 -19.43 -47.60
CA VAL A 6 36.83 -20.30 -46.41
C VAL A 6 37.10 -19.50 -45.12
N VAL A 7 38.08 -18.58 -45.17
CA VAL A 7 38.38 -17.71 -44.02
C VAL A 7 37.24 -16.76 -43.73
N VAL A 8 36.60 -16.16 -44.75
CA VAL A 8 35.43 -15.28 -44.58
C VAL A 8 34.23 -16.06 -43.99
N ALA A 9 33.98 -17.29 -44.50
CA ALA A 9 32.93 -18.14 -43.96
C ALA A 9 33.17 -18.51 -42.48
N LEU A 10 34.43 -18.83 -42.11
CA LEU A 10 34.80 -19.12 -40.73
C LEU A 10 34.63 -17.90 -39.80
N VAL A 11 34.99 -16.69 -40.24
CA VAL A 11 34.80 -15.45 -39.50
C VAL A 11 33.33 -15.14 -39.29
N VAL A 12 32.49 -15.37 -40.31
CA VAL A 12 31.04 -15.16 -40.22
C VAL A 12 30.40 -16.17 -39.26
N VAL A 13 30.84 -17.45 -39.28
CA VAL A 13 30.34 -18.47 -38.34
C VAL A 13 30.79 -18.16 -36.91
N ILE A 14 32.04 -17.74 -36.70
CA ILE A 14 32.53 -17.35 -35.38
C ILE A 14 31.81 -16.10 -34.87
N ALA A 15 31.63 -15.09 -35.72
CA ALA A 15 30.86 -13.91 -35.35
C ALA A 15 29.37 -14.24 -35.05
N GLY A 16 28.77 -15.16 -35.82
CA GLY A 16 27.45 -15.72 -35.58
C GLY A 16 27.36 -16.43 -34.24
N ILE A 17 28.32 -17.31 -33.92
CA ILE A 17 28.38 -18.03 -32.64
C ILE A 17 28.55 -17.04 -31.46
N PHE A 18 29.42 -16.01 -31.61
CA PHE A 18 29.56 -14.95 -30.58
C PHE A 18 28.33 -14.06 -30.46
N SER A 19 27.63 -13.78 -31.56
CA SER A 19 26.38 -12.99 -31.52
C SER A 19 25.21 -13.81 -31.00
N PHE A 20 25.12 -15.10 -31.26
CA PHE A 20 24.04 -15.97 -30.76
C PHE A 20 24.41 -16.68 -29.46
N GLY A 21 25.69 -16.86 -29.14
CA GLY A 21 26.15 -17.48 -27.90
C GLY A 21 25.98 -16.56 -26.67
N ASN A 22 25.77 -15.27 -26.87
CA ASN A 22 25.44 -14.32 -25.80
C ASN A 22 23.92 -14.14 -25.62
N PHE A 23 23.09 -14.90 -26.29
CA PHE A 23 21.68 -15.01 -26.03
C PHE A 23 21.48 -15.85 -24.75
N GLY A 24 21.48 -15.16 -23.57
CA GLY A 24 20.77 -15.83 -22.54
C GLY A 24 21.36 -16.08 -21.19
N LYS A 25 22.12 -15.20 -20.61
CA LYS A 25 21.93 -15.00 -19.17
C LYS A 25 21.52 -13.55 -18.97
N GLN A 26 20.23 -13.34 -18.99
CA GLN A 26 19.66 -12.07 -18.54
C GLN A 26 20.25 -11.82 -17.14
N LYS A 27 21.05 -10.75 -17.02
CA LYS A 27 21.69 -10.40 -15.75
C LYS A 27 20.61 -10.34 -14.70
N GLU A 28 20.79 -11.03 -13.59
CA GLU A 28 19.84 -11.01 -12.50
C GLU A 28 19.60 -9.57 -12.07
N GLN A 29 18.34 -9.15 -12.07
CA GLN A 29 17.92 -7.83 -11.61
C GLN A 29 17.36 -7.96 -10.19
N THR A 30 17.87 -7.16 -9.26
CA THR A 30 17.29 -7.05 -7.94
C THR A 30 16.32 -5.86 -7.91
N VAL A 31 15.11 -6.09 -7.39
CA VAL A 31 14.08 -5.07 -7.20
C VAL A 31 13.69 -5.03 -5.73
N THR A 32 13.86 -3.87 -5.10
CA THR A 32 13.48 -3.65 -3.70
C THR A 32 12.07 -3.07 -3.63
N VAL A 33 11.17 -3.78 -2.96
CA VAL A 33 9.76 -3.38 -2.80
C VAL A 33 9.47 -3.01 -1.35
N GLY A 34 9.01 -1.79 -1.12
CA GLY A 34 8.54 -1.33 0.18
C GLY A 34 7.15 -1.89 0.50
N VAL A 35 6.99 -2.50 1.67
CA VAL A 35 5.72 -3.00 2.21
C VAL A 35 5.49 -2.47 3.61
N VAL A 36 4.24 -2.44 4.09
CA VAL A 36 3.93 -1.96 5.45
C VAL A 36 3.34 -3.08 6.27
N SER A 37 4.00 -3.40 7.39
CA SER A 37 3.53 -4.36 8.41
C SER A 37 2.85 -5.59 7.80
N PRO A 38 3.55 -6.38 6.96
CA PRO A 38 2.93 -7.52 6.28
C PRO A 38 2.53 -8.60 7.30
N SER A 39 1.32 -9.12 7.15
CA SER A 39 0.85 -10.27 7.91
C SER A 39 1.53 -11.57 7.42
N LYS A 40 1.35 -12.67 8.15
CA LYS A 40 1.82 -14.00 7.70
C LYS A 40 1.21 -14.41 6.36
N GLN A 41 -0.04 -14.02 6.10
CA GLN A 41 -0.72 -14.25 4.82
C GLN A 41 -0.07 -13.44 3.70
N ASP A 42 0.26 -12.16 3.96
CA ASP A 42 0.98 -11.33 2.99
C ASP A 42 2.37 -11.90 2.69
N GLU A 43 3.09 -12.39 3.71
CA GLU A 43 4.38 -13.04 3.52
C GLU A 43 4.28 -14.27 2.61
N ALA A 44 3.25 -15.09 2.75
CA ALA A 44 3.02 -16.25 1.89
C ALA A 44 2.79 -15.84 0.43
N VAL A 45 1.98 -14.80 0.21
CA VAL A 45 1.76 -14.21 -1.13
C VAL A 45 3.08 -13.67 -1.71
N TRP A 46 3.83 -12.91 -0.93
CA TRP A 46 5.12 -12.37 -1.38
C TRP A 46 6.15 -13.46 -1.70
N ASN A 47 6.17 -14.55 -0.95
CA ASN A 47 7.04 -15.69 -1.24
C ASN A 47 6.70 -16.30 -2.60
N GLN A 48 5.41 -16.43 -2.95
CA GLN A 48 4.99 -16.89 -4.28
C GLN A 48 5.35 -15.88 -5.38
N VAL A 49 5.19 -14.59 -5.13
CA VAL A 49 5.59 -13.52 -6.07
C VAL A 49 7.10 -13.58 -6.35
N LYS A 50 7.93 -13.66 -5.30
CA LYS A 50 9.39 -13.81 -5.40
C LYS A 50 9.78 -15.03 -6.23
N LYS A 51 9.18 -16.19 -5.93
CA LYS A 51 9.43 -17.45 -6.68
C LYS A 51 9.10 -17.28 -8.16
N THR A 52 7.95 -16.67 -8.47
CA THR A 52 7.52 -16.47 -9.86
C THR A 52 8.41 -15.46 -10.59
N ALA A 53 8.75 -14.34 -9.95
CA ALA A 53 9.63 -13.31 -10.51
C ALA A 53 11.01 -13.90 -10.84
N LYS A 54 11.56 -14.71 -9.91
CA LYS A 54 12.84 -15.38 -10.11
C LYS A 54 12.80 -16.38 -11.25
N SER A 55 11.80 -17.29 -11.22
CA SER A 55 11.76 -18.41 -12.18
C SER A 55 11.41 -17.97 -13.60
N LYS A 56 10.51 -16.98 -13.77
CA LYS A 56 10.02 -16.56 -15.09
C LYS A 56 10.79 -15.39 -15.69
N TYR A 57 11.31 -14.49 -14.84
CA TYR A 57 11.85 -13.20 -15.29
C TYR A 57 13.29 -12.95 -14.85
N ASN A 58 13.90 -13.88 -14.10
CA ASN A 58 15.23 -13.72 -13.49
C ASN A 58 15.36 -12.44 -12.63
N VAL A 59 14.26 -12.07 -11.93
CA VAL A 59 14.19 -10.93 -11.04
C VAL A 59 14.21 -11.41 -9.59
N ASP A 60 15.15 -10.89 -8.79
CA ASP A 60 15.23 -11.10 -7.35
C ASP A 60 14.48 -9.96 -6.62
N ILE A 61 13.37 -10.29 -5.94
CA ILE A 61 12.59 -9.32 -5.18
C ILE A 61 13.01 -9.31 -3.72
N LYS A 62 13.47 -8.16 -3.24
CA LYS A 62 13.75 -7.88 -1.82
C LYS A 62 12.65 -7.03 -1.22
N LEU A 63 12.10 -7.45 -0.08
CA LEU A 63 11.14 -6.65 0.65
C LEU A 63 11.86 -5.77 1.66
N LYS A 64 11.47 -4.48 1.71
CA LYS A 64 11.82 -3.55 2.77
C LYS A 64 10.55 -3.21 3.55
N THR A 65 10.48 -3.68 4.79
CA THR A 65 9.32 -3.45 5.65
C THR A 65 9.41 -2.09 6.32
N PHE A 66 8.28 -1.39 6.33
CA PHE A 66 8.04 -0.15 7.06
C PHE A 66 6.94 -0.38 8.10
N THR A 67 6.93 0.46 9.13
CA THR A 67 5.95 0.37 10.23
C THR A 67 4.83 1.41 10.12
N ASP A 68 4.97 2.40 9.25
CA ASP A 68 4.01 3.48 9.03
C ASP A 68 3.78 3.76 7.55
N TYR A 69 2.76 4.57 7.24
CA TYR A 69 2.39 4.93 5.86
C TYR A 69 3.17 6.14 5.30
N ASN A 70 3.96 6.86 6.11
CA ASN A 70 4.65 8.07 5.67
C ASN A 70 5.95 7.77 4.94
N GLN A 71 6.67 6.74 5.38
CA GLN A 71 8.03 6.45 4.93
C GLN A 71 8.12 5.79 3.54
N PRO A 72 7.24 4.83 3.13
CA PRO A 72 7.41 4.11 1.87
C PRO A 72 7.47 5.00 0.64
N ASN A 73 6.59 6.01 0.56
CA ASN A 73 6.58 6.95 -0.56
C ASN A 73 7.82 7.87 -0.57
N LYS A 74 8.29 8.29 0.60
CA LYS A 74 9.54 9.05 0.72
C LYS A 74 10.73 8.23 0.25
N ALA A 75 10.80 6.96 0.67
CA ALA A 75 11.85 6.03 0.26
C ALA A 75 11.84 5.77 -1.25
N LEU A 76 10.65 5.65 -1.85
CA LEU A 76 10.51 5.48 -3.30
C LEU A 76 10.92 6.76 -4.05
N GLN A 77 10.47 7.93 -3.60
CA GLN A 77 10.80 9.21 -4.24
C GLN A 77 12.30 9.52 -4.14
N SER A 78 12.98 9.08 -3.09
CA SER A 78 14.43 9.24 -2.92
C SER A 78 15.27 8.18 -3.65
N GLY A 79 14.64 7.18 -4.28
CA GLY A 79 15.33 6.06 -4.92
C GLY A 79 15.94 5.04 -3.94
N SER A 80 15.55 5.08 -2.65
CA SER A 80 16.02 4.11 -1.65
C SER A 80 15.33 2.75 -1.76
N ILE A 81 14.25 2.66 -2.52
CA ILE A 81 13.55 1.47 -2.97
C ILE A 81 13.07 1.70 -4.40
N ASP A 82 12.83 0.61 -5.15
CA ASP A 82 12.44 0.67 -6.55
C ASP A 82 10.92 0.74 -6.75
N LEU A 83 10.17 0.10 -5.85
CA LEU A 83 8.71 0.04 -5.86
C LEU A 83 8.19 0.09 -4.43
N ASN A 84 6.90 0.38 -4.26
CA ASN A 84 6.17 0.04 -3.04
C ASN A 84 4.81 -0.60 -3.34
N ALA A 85 4.30 -1.39 -2.38
CA ALA A 85 3.04 -2.09 -2.48
C ALA A 85 2.34 -2.07 -1.12
N PHE A 86 1.62 -0.99 -0.80
CA PHE A 86 0.92 -0.84 0.48
C PHE A 86 -0.33 0.03 0.39
N GLN A 87 -0.43 0.93 -0.60
CA GLN A 87 -1.37 2.04 -0.61
C GLN A 87 -2.48 1.88 -1.63
N HIS A 88 -3.62 2.48 -1.36
CA HIS A 88 -4.68 2.67 -2.34
C HIS A 88 -4.49 4.00 -3.10
N LYS A 89 -5.16 4.12 -4.26
CA LYS A 89 -5.00 5.26 -5.17
C LYS A 89 -5.24 6.62 -4.50
N ALA A 90 -6.28 6.74 -3.67
CA ALA A 90 -6.59 8.01 -3.00
C ALA A 90 -5.49 8.44 -2.01
N PHE A 91 -4.79 7.49 -1.37
CA PHE A 91 -3.64 7.81 -0.52
C PHE A 91 -2.47 8.32 -1.37
N LEU A 92 -2.15 7.64 -2.47
CA LEU A 92 -1.10 8.06 -3.39
C LEU A 92 -1.34 9.47 -3.93
N ASP A 93 -2.58 9.76 -4.36
CA ASP A 93 -2.94 11.08 -4.91
C ASP A 93 -2.83 12.19 -3.85
N ALA A 94 -3.32 11.93 -2.63
CA ALA A 94 -3.21 12.86 -1.51
C ALA A 94 -1.74 13.10 -1.13
N TRP A 95 -0.94 12.03 -1.08
CA TRP A 95 0.48 12.12 -0.78
C TRP A 95 1.24 12.92 -1.84
N ASN A 96 1.04 12.64 -3.13
CA ASN A 96 1.64 13.40 -4.23
C ASN A 96 1.29 14.88 -4.16
N LYS A 97 0.01 15.21 -3.90
CA LYS A 97 -0.45 16.59 -3.74
C LYS A 97 0.24 17.30 -2.58
N ALA A 98 0.32 16.64 -1.43
CA ALA A 98 0.90 17.23 -0.21
C ALA A 98 2.43 17.38 -0.28
N ASN A 99 3.12 16.47 -0.98
CA ASN A 99 4.59 16.40 -1.02
C ASN A 99 5.18 16.87 -2.36
N LYS A 100 4.36 17.39 -3.29
CA LYS A 100 4.76 17.70 -4.68
C LYS A 100 5.43 16.49 -5.34
N GLY A 101 4.90 15.30 -5.03
CA GLY A 101 5.42 14.02 -5.53
C GLY A 101 4.96 13.74 -6.95
N SER A 102 5.68 12.82 -7.63
CA SER A 102 5.40 12.36 -8.99
C SER A 102 5.25 10.84 -9.08
N LEU A 103 4.98 10.18 -7.97
CA LEU A 103 4.83 8.73 -7.93
C LEU A 103 3.59 8.29 -8.71
N VAL A 104 3.71 7.21 -9.46
CA VAL A 104 2.62 6.68 -10.31
C VAL A 104 2.29 5.24 -9.94
N SER A 105 1.02 4.86 -10.11
CA SER A 105 0.59 3.48 -9.97
C SER A 105 0.92 2.70 -11.23
N ILE A 106 1.69 1.62 -11.11
CA ILE A 106 2.02 0.71 -12.22
C ILE A 106 1.09 -0.50 -12.29
N GLY A 107 0.26 -0.73 -11.28
CA GLY A 107 -0.70 -1.83 -11.24
C GLY A 107 -1.58 -1.80 -10.01
N LYS A 108 -2.63 -2.61 -10.03
CA LYS A 108 -3.53 -2.85 -8.90
C LYS A 108 -3.39 -4.30 -8.46
N THR A 109 -3.45 -4.55 -7.16
CA THR A 109 -3.40 -5.89 -6.57
C THR A 109 -4.76 -6.30 -6.02
N PHE A 110 -5.02 -6.03 -4.77
CA PHE A 110 -6.25 -6.38 -4.07
C PHE A 110 -6.76 -5.19 -3.25
N ILE A 111 -8.01 -5.27 -2.81
CA ILE A 111 -8.62 -4.30 -1.91
C ILE A 111 -8.95 -4.97 -0.59
N THR A 112 -8.69 -4.27 0.50
CA THR A 112 -9.03 -4.71 1.86
C THR A 112 -9.94 -3.70 2.52
N PRO A 113 -10.99 -4.16 3.23
CA PRO A 113 -11.86 -3.28 4.00
C PRO A 113 -11.14 -2.73 5.22
N ILE A 114 -11.55 -1.54 5.66
CA ILE A 114 -11.20 -0.95 6.96
C ILE A 114 -12.37 -1.21 7.91
N HIS A 115 -12.10 -1.50 9.18
CA HIS A 115 -13.13 -1.89 10.14
C HIS A 115 -13.10 -1.04 11.40
N LEU A 116 -14.25 -1.00 12.09
CA LEU A 116 -14.39 -0.46 13.44
C LEU A 116 -14.21 -1.60 14.44
N TYR A 117 -13.33 -1.39 15.41
CA TYR A 117 -13.01 -2.33 16.49
C TYR A 117 -13.31 -1.71 17.85
N SER A 118 -13.60 -2.54 18.83
CA SER A 118 -13.74 -2.16 20.23
C SER A 118 -13.36 -3.33 21.14
N ASN A 119 -12.64 -3.06 22.22
CA ASN A 119 -12.37 -4.02 23.28
C ASN A 119 -13.57 -4.18 24.23
N ASN A 120 -14.36 -3.11 24.40
CA ASN A 120 -15.38 -3.01 25.44
C ASN A 120 -16.81 -3.25 24.93
N TYR A 121 -17.08 -3.03 23.64
CA TYR A 121 -18.45 -3.04 23.08
C TYR A 121 -18.58 -4.08 21.95
N LYS A 122 -19.53 -5.00 22.10
CA LYS A 122 -19.77 -6.09 21.14
C LYS A 122 -20.59 -5.67 19.91
N SER A 123 -21.17 -4.50 19.93
CA SER A 123 -21.97 -3.98 18.81
C SER A 123 -21.96 -2.46 18.75
N VAL A 124 -22.19 -1.92 17.56
CA VAL A 124 -22.31 -0.48 17.33
C VAL A 124 -23.42 0.13 18.19
N LYS A 125 -24.52 -0.61 18.41
CA LYS A 125 -25.67 -0.14 19.20
C LYS A 125 -25.33 0.05 20.69
N SER A 126 -24.38 -0.73 21.21
CA SER A 126 -23.98 -0.67 22.63
C SER A 126 -22.98 0.43 22.94
N LEU A 127 -22.46 1.15 21.94
CA LEU A 127 -21.63 2.34 22.18
C LEU A 127 -22.43 3.42 22.94
N PRO A 128 -21.89 3.97 24.04
CA PRO A 128 -22.59 5.00 24.80
C PRO A 128 -22.61 6.35 24.08
N ASP A 129 -23.48 7.23 24.52
CA ASP A 129 -23.44 8.64 24.13
C ASP A 129 -22.15 9.28 24.64
N GLY A 130 -21.53 10.11 23.81
CA GLY A 130 -20.23 10.73 24.10
C GLY A 130 -19.03 9.81 23.93
N ALA A 131 -19.22 8.58 23.40
CA ALA A 131 -18.13 7.65 23.16
C ALA A 131 -17.01 8.28 22.31
N THR A 132 -15.77 7.94 22.65
CA THR A 132 -14.58 8.38 21.90
C THR A 132 -14.20 7.32 20.86
N ILE A 133 -14.11 7.74 19.60
CA ILE A 133 -13.72 6.86 18.48
C ILE A 133 -12.44 7.40 17.85
N ALA A 134 -11.39 6.59 17.85
CA ALA A 134 -10.15 6.90 17.15
C ALA A 134 -10.30 6.61 15.64
N VAL A 135 -9.78 7.52 14.81
CA VAL A 135 -9.76 7.40 13.35
C VAL A 135 -8.36 7.76 12.82
N PRO A 136 -7.90 7.20 11.68
CA PRO A 136 -6.66 7.62 11.05
C PRO A 136 -6.65 9.11 10.70
N ASN A 137 -5.52 9.77 10.88
CA ASN A 137 -5.35 11.22 10.65
C ASN A 137 -4.88 11.60 9.24
N ASP A 138 -4.61 10.63 8.35
CA ASP A 138 -4.37 10.95 6.95
C ASP A 138 -5.69 11.14 6.21
N ALA A 139 -5.76 12.16 5.35
CA ALA A 139 -7.00 12.60 4.74
C ALA A 139 -7.79 11.49 4.04
N SER A 140 -7.11 10.52 3.44
CA SER A 140 -7.76 9.45 2.69
C SER A 140 -8.34 8.36 3.59
N ASN A 141 -7.65 7.98 4.66
CA ASN A 141 -8.13 6.98 5.61
C ASN A 141 -9.08 7.59 6.65
N GLU A 142 -8.90 8.87 7.05
CA GLU A 142 -9.91 9.61 7.80
C GLU A 142 -11.25 9.58 7.06
N SER A 143 -11.26 9.93 5.77
CA SER A 143 -12.45 9.87 4.94
C SER A 143 -13.09 8.48 4.93
N ARG A 144 -12.30 7.43 4.74
CA ARG A 144 -12.78 6.03 4.79
C ARG A 144 -13.37 5.70 6.15
N ALA A 145 -12.73 6.11 7.25
CA ALA A 145 -13.21 5.89 8.59
C ALA A 145 -14.56 6.57 8.84
N LEU A 146 -14.73 7.80 8.39
CA LEU A 146 -16.00 8.51 8.51
C LEU A 146 -17.13 7.84 7.72
N TYR A 147 -16.84 7.27 6.53
CA TYR A 147 -17.80 6.46 5.79
C TYR A 147 -18.16 5.15 6.50
N VAL A 148 -17.20 4.51 7.20
CA VAL A 148 -17.49 3.35 8.06
C VAL A 148 -18.46 3.76 9.18
N LEU A 149 -18.21 4.87 9.87
CA LEU A 149 -19.09 5.37 10.93
C LEU A 149 -20.48 5.73 10.39
N GLN A 150 -20.57 6.33 9.20
CA GLN A 150 -21.85 6.58 8.54
C GLN A 150 -22.57 5.29 8.18
N SER A 151 -21.90 4.31 7.59
CA SER A 151 -22.49 3.02 7.26
C SER A 151 -22.98 2.25 8.49
N ALA A 152 -22.31 2.45 9.62
CA ALA A 152 -22.72 1.92 10.92
C ALA A 152 -23.89 2.68 11.55
N GLY A 153 -24.38 3.77 10.93
CA GLY A 153 -25.47 4.60 11.46
C GLY A 153 -25.07 5.49 12.64
N LEU A 154 -23.77 5.66 12.90
CA LEU A 154 -23.26 6.44 14.01
C LEU A 154 -23.23 7.95 13.73
N ILE A 155 -22.99 8.33 12.48
CA ILE A 155 -22.97 9.72 12.02
C ILE A 155 -23.68 9.84 10.67
N THR A 156 -23.94 11.07 10.25
CA THR A 156 -24.34 11.40 8.88
C THR A 156 -23.38 12.45 8.33
N LEU A 157 -22.84 12.22 7.13
CA LEU A 157 -22.00 13.18 6.44
C LEU A 157 -22.83 14.13 5.57
N LYS A 158 -22.36 15.36 5.37
CA LYS A 158 -22.93 16.33 4.43
C LYS A 158 -22.93 15.75 3.02
N LYS A 159 -23.96 16.05 2.25
CA LYS A 159 -24.02 15.72 0.82
C LYS A 159 -23.07 16.67 0.07
N ASN A 160 -21.82 16.37 0.03
CA ASN A 160 -20.89 17.02 -0.90
C ASN A 160 -19.64 16.19 -1.04
N THR A 161 -19.35 15.71 -2.23
CA THR A 161 -18.54 14.52 -2.31
C THR A 161 -17.55 14.49 -3.45
N ASN A 162 -17.19 15.65 -3.96
CA ASN A 162 -16.04 15.76 -4.86
C ASN A 162 -14.69 15.82 -4.11
N SER A 163 -14.73 15.77 -2.76
CA SER A 163 -13.57 15.80 -1.88
C SER A 163 -13.63 14.71 -0.82
N LEU A 164 -12.49 14.37 -0.23
CA LEU A 164 -12.41 13.46 0.91
C LEU A 164 -13.20 14.07 2.09
N ALA A 165 -13.99 13.22 2.77
CA ALA A 165 -14.71 13.65 3.98
C ALA A 165 -13.72 13.90 5.12
N THR A 166 -13.98 14.92 5.93
CA THR A 166 -13.25 15.27 7.14
C THR A 166 -14.21 15.33 8.32
N ILE A 167 -13.73 15.46 9.54
CA ILE A 167 -14.58 15.66 10.74
C ILE A 167 -15.55 16.81 10.53
N ASN A 168 -15.15 17.88 9.84
CA ASN A 168 -16.00 19.02 9.50
C ASN A 168 -17.13 18.68 8.49
N SER A 169 -17.06 17.52 7.86
CA SER A 169 -18.10 17.00 6.98
C SER A 169 -19.25 16.33 7.74
N ILE A 170 -19.15 16.15 9.06
CA ILE A 170 -20.22 15.55 9.86
C ILE A 170 -21.40 16.52 9.91
N ALA A 171 -22.57 16.07 9.42
CA ALA A 171 -23.82 16.81 9.45
C ALA A 171 -24.66 16.46 10.68
N LYS A 172 -24.65 15.18 11.12
CA LYS A 172 -25.36 14.69 12.30
C LYS A 172 -24.47 13.74 13.09
N ASN A 173 -24.50 13.89 14.40
CA ASN A 173 -23.79 13.07 15.37
C ASN A 173 -24.73 12.83 16.56
N PRO A 174 -25.73 11.95 16.41
CA PRO A 174 -26.81 11.83 17.39
C PRO A 174 -26.33 11.33 18.76
N LYS A 175 -25.24 10.60 18.81
CA LYS A 175 -24.65 10.12 20.07
C LYS A 175 -23.56 11.05 20.63
N ASN A 176 -23.36 12.22 20.07
CA ASN A 176 -22.31 13.17 20.50
C ASN A 176 -20.92 12.52 20.57
N LEU A 177 -20.60 11.64 19.62
CA LEU A 177 -19.32 10.91 19.56
C LEU A 177 -18.16 11.89 19.47
N LYS A 178 -17.09 11.59 20.19
CA LYS A 178 -15.83 12.34 20.14
C LYS A 178 -14.91 11.63 19.14
N ILE A 179 -14.65 12.24 18.00
CA ILE A 179 -13.75 11.71 17.00
C ILE A 179 -12.33 12.17 17.31
N LYS A 180 -11.42 11.20 17.54
CA LYS A 180 -10.01 11.43 17.85
C LYS A 180 -9.14 10.99 16.70
N GLU A 181 -8.46 11.92 16.04
CA GLU A 181 -7.52 11.62 14.97
C GLU A 181 -6.18 11.11 15.55
N VAL A 182 -5.68 10.01 15.01
CA VAL A 182 -4.41 9.40 15.41
C VAL A 182 -3.69 8.86 14.17
N ALA A 183 -2.37 8.67 14.24
CA ALA A 183 -1.65 7.97 13.18
C ALA A 183 -2.21 6.56 13.01
N ALA A 184 -2.31 6.08 11.76
CA ALA A 184 -2.98 4.81 11.44
C ALA A 184 -2.35 3.61 12.18
N ASP A 185 -1.04 3.60 12.34
CA ASP A 185 -0.28 2.58 13.10
C ASP A 185 -0.53 2.65 14.62
N GLN A 186 -1.02 3.79 15.12
CA GLN A 186 -1.35 3.97 16.53
C GLN A 186 -2.81 3.60 16.84
N ALA A 187 -3.69 3.57 15.84
CA ALA A 187 -5.13 3.33 16.06
C ALA A 187 -5.42 2.05 16.89
N PRO A 188 -4.84 0.87 16.62
CA PRO A 188 -5.10 -0.32 17.44
C PRO A 188 -4.62 -0.18 18.88
N ARG A 189 -3.52 0.57 19.11
CA ARG A 189 -2.97 0.79 20.46
C ARG A 189 -3.84 1.72 21.31
N THR A 190 -4.73 2.48 20.69
CA THR A 190 -5.65 3.35 21.44
C THR A 190 -6.85 2.62 22.01
N LEU A 191 -7.11 1.36 21.59
CA LEU A 191 -8.30 0.60 22.00
C LEU A 191 -8.46 0.42 23.52
N ASP A 192 -7.36 0.49 24.28
CA ASP A 192 -7.40 0.45 25.75
C ASP A 192 -7.80 1.79 26.38
N SER A 193 -7.79 2.88 25.60
CA SER A 193 -8.05 4.26 26.08
C SER A 193 -9.20 4.96 25.38
N VAL A 194 -9.81 4.33 24.38
CA VAL A 194 -10.99 4.83 23.64
C VAL A 194 -12.06 3.76 23.57
N ASP A 195 -13.29 4.15 23.27
CA ASP A 195 -14.42 3.22 23.19
C ASP A 195 -14.40 2.35 21.93
N ALA A 196 -13.88 2.89 20.82
CA ALA A 196 -13.69 2.17 19.57
C ALA A 196 -12.60 2.85 18.72
N ALA A 197 -12.08 2.14 17.74
CA ALA A 197 -11.13 2.67 16.76
C ALA A 197 -11.40 2.10 15.37
N VAL A 198 -11.28 2.93 14.34
CA VAL A 198 -11.25 2.46 12.95
C VAL A 198 -9.81 2.14 12.60
N VAL A 199 -9.55 0.86 12.29
CA VAL A 199 -8.20 0.33 12.10
C VAL A 199 -8.01 -0.15 10.67
N ASN A 200 -6.89 0.25 10.07
CA ASN A 200 -6.47 -0.23 8.76
C ASN A 200 -6.00 -1.69 8.83
N PRO A 201 -6.26 -2.51 7.77
CA PRO A 201 -5.96 -3.95 7.78
C PRO A 201 -4.50 -4.31 8.09
N ASN A 202 -3.55 -3.46 7.73
CA ASN A 202 -2.13 -3.69 8.03
C ASN A 202 -1.82 -3.69 9.55
N TYR A 203 -2.73 -3.16 10.35
CA TYR A 203 -2.54 -2.97 11.80
C TYR A 203 -3.59 -3.69 12.66
N ALA A 204 -4.53 -4.41 12.00
CA ALA A 204 -5.61 -5.16 12.65
C ALA A 204 -5.18 -6.56 13.07
#